data_4ade78ca0f9df6aec370b2e6a5fb841f
#
_entry.id   4ade78ca0f9df6aec370b2e6a5fb841f
#
_cell.length_a   1.000
_cell.length_b   1.000
_cell.length_c   1.000
_cell.angle_alpha   90.00
_cell.angle_beta   90.00
_cell.angle_gamma   90.00
#
_symmetry.space_group_name_H-M   'P 1'
#
loop_
_entity.id
_entity.type
_entity.pdbx_description
1 polymer ?
#
loop_
_entity_poly.entity_id
_entity_poly.type
_entity_poly.pdbx_seq_one_letter_code
_entity_poly.pdbx_strand_id
1 'polypeptide(L)'
;PKRVKVLNNIGIYTLYDLITYFPRDYEDRTKTKKIIDLVNGEETVIEATAMSNITVAVVRKNMSILKLTVGDETGIATITWFNQLYLKGAFKVGEKYKFYGKVSNAFGKIDISNPVFDKVGENKNTGKIVPIYPLTYNLSEYTIRQAIENALNMVNNKLVETLPGYIIKDYKLDDINTAMKQIHFPSDFTECNKARNRLVFEELLTMQLALMQLKNQTIGEEGITYSKDVKMSDVINNLPFKLTKAQLRVLEEIDNDMESAKPMN
;
A
#
# COMPACT_ATOMS: atom_id res chain seq x y z
N PRO A 1 -22.27 15.70 -3.78
CA PRO A 1 -23.08 14.61 -4.35
C PRO A 1 -22.34 13.76 -5.40
N LYS A 2 -21.60 14.36 -6.36
CA LYS A 2 -20.91 13.54 -7.41
C LYS A 2 -19.75 12.71 -6.85
N ARG A 3 -18.90 13.30 -5.98
CA ARG A 3 -17.75 12.60 -5.38
C ARG A 3 -18.16 11.44 -4.48
N VAL A 4 -19.25 11.59 -3.71
CA VAL A 4 -19.78 10.52 -2.84
C VAL A 4 -20.16 9.29 -3.67
N LYS A 5 -20.86 9.47 -4.81
CA LYS A 5 -21.19 8.35 -5.71
C LYS A 5 -19.97 7.62 -6.22
N VAL A 6 -18.88 8.33 -6.52
CA VAL A 6 -17.63 7.72 -6.99
C VAL A 6 -16.96 6.91 -5.88
N LEU A 7 -16.96 7.41 -4.63
CA LEU A 7 -16.45 6.66 -3.47
C LEU A 7 -17.30 5.43 -3.18
N ASN A 8 -18.63 5.56 -3.25
CA ASN A 8 -19.53 4.41 -3.05
C ASN A 8 -19.29 3.28 -4.08
N ASN A 9 -18.91 3.62 -5.32
CA ASN A 9 -18.60 2.63 -6.36
C ASN A 9 -17.37 1.77 -6.05
N ILE A 10 -16.50 2.21 -5.15
CA ILE A 10 -15.34 1.45 -4.67
C ILE A 10 -15.52 0.94 -3.23
N GLY A 11 -16.78 0.90 -2.75
CA GLY A 11 -17.12 0.34 -1.44
C GLY A 11 -16.90 1.27 -0.26
N ILE A 12 -16.62 2.55 -0.47
CA ILE A 12 -16.42 3.54 0.59
C ILE A 12 -17.74 4.25 0.86
N TYR A 13 -18.39 3.96 1.98
CA TYR A 13 -19.67 4.54 2.44
C TYR A 13 -19.52 5.33 3.73
N THR A 14 -18.56 4.95 4.57
CA THR A 14 -18.35 5.52 5.91
C THR A 14 -16.96 6.14 6.04
N LEU A 15 -16.76 6.87 7.15
CA LEU A 15 -15.44 7.38 7.52
C LEU A 15 -14.46 6.23 7.81
N TYR A 16 -14.96 5.15 8.40
CA TYR A 16 -14.16 3.95 8.67
C TYR A 16 -13.68 3.30 7.38
N ASP A 17 -14.55 3.08 6.39
CA ASP A 17 -14.17 2.52 5.09
C ASP A 17 -13.10 3.38 4.40
N LEU A 18 -13.18 4.70 4.59
CA LEU A 18 -12.21 5.62 3.98
C LEU A 18 -10.83 5.53 4.62
N ILE A 19 -10.74 5.45 5.96
CA ILE A 19 -9.44 5.31 6.65
C ILE A 19 -8.87 3.88 6.59
N THR A 20 -9.69 2.88 6.29
CA THR A 20 -9.24 1.50 6.05
C THR A 20 -9.03 1.19 4.56
N TYR A 21 -9.21 2.19 3.69
CA TYR A 21 -8.87 2.08 2.27
C TYR A 21 -7.38 2.27 2.07
N PHE A 22 -6.61 1.20 2.29
CA PHE A 22 -5.14 1.26 2.33
C PHE A 22 -4.50 1.48 0.96
N PRO A 23 -3.33 2.16 0.91
CA PRO A 23 -2.54 2.30 -0.31
C PRO A 23 -2.09 0.92 -0.82
N ARG A 24 -2.07 0.76 -2.15
CA ARG A 24 -1.50 -0.43 -2.79
C ARG A 24 0.02 -0.36 -2.93
N ASP A 25 0.57 0.87 -3.01
CA ASP A 25 1.99 1.12 -3.22
C ASP A 25 2.37 2.54 -2.75
N TYR A 26 3.66 2.87 -2.79
CA TYR A 26 4.19 4.19 -2.41
C TYR A 26 5.24 4.66 -3.39
N GLU A 27 5.23 5.95 -3.68
CA GLU A 27 6.27 6.64 -4.44
C GLU A 27 7.20 7.40 -3.51
N ASP A 28 8.51 7.09 -3.57
CA ASP A 28 9.53 7.86 -2.85
C ASP A 28 9.85 9.14 -3.62
N ARG A 29 9.26 10.25 -3.18
CA ARG A 29 9.53 11.57 -3.74
C ARG A 29 10.43 12.40 -2.81
N THR A 30 11.17 11.77 -1.89
CA THR A 30 12.09 12.45 -0.96
C THR A 30 13.42 12.77 -1.59
N LYS A 31 13.90 11.89 -2.48
CA LYS A 31 15.23 11.97 -3.09
C LYS A 31 15.16 12.73 -4.40
N THR A 32 16.03 13.71 -4.54
CA THR A 32 16.24 14.46 -5.80
C THR A 32 17.45 13.92 -6.54
N LYS A 33 17.32 13.79 -7.87
CA LYS A 33 18.43 13.48 -8.75
C LYS A 33 18.89 14.72 -9.53
N LYS A 34 20.14 14.72 -9.95
CA LYS A 34 20.65 15.70 -10.90
C LYS A 34 20.26 15.34 -12.32
N ILE A 35 20.16 16.34 -13.18
CA ILE A 35 19.73 16.14 -14.57
C ILE A 35 20.66 15.17 -15.32
N ILE A 36 21.97 15.19 -15.03
CA ILE A 36 22.94 14.28 -15.66
C ILE A 36 22.71 12.80 -15.28
N ASP A 37 22.17 12.54 -14.11
CA ASP A 37 21.98 11.18 -13.58
C ASP A 37 20.63 10.57 -13.99
N LEU A 38 19.86 11.26 -14.83
CA LEU A 38 18.51 10.82 -15.22
C LEU A 38 18.59 9.67 -16.22
N VAL A 39 17.83 8.61 -15.91
CA VAL A 39 17.72 7.41 -16.74
C VAL A 39 16.38 7.39 -17.48
N ASN A 40 16.41 6.98 -18.75
CA ASN A 40 15.21 6.89 -19.56
C ASN A 40 14.19 5.92 -18.96
N GLY A 41 12.95 6.38 -18.80
CA GLY A 41 11.82 5.58 -18.32
C GLY A 41 11.64 5.58 -16.81
N GLU A 42 12.58 6.12 -16.01
CA GLU A 42 12.43 6.23 -14.56
C GLU A 42 11.47 7.34 -14.16
N GLU A 43 10.87 7.19 -12.99
CA GLU A 43 10.11 8.23 -12.29
C GLU A 43 10.93 8.75 -11.11
N THR A 44 11.23 10.04 -11.11
CA THR A 44 12.13 10.63 -10.11
C THR A 44 11.82 12.10 -9.88
N VAL A 45 12.36 12.67 -8.79
CA VAL A 45 12.32 14.09 -8.51
C VAL A 45 13.60 14.75 -9.00
N ILE A 46 13.46 15.86 -9.70
CA ILE A 46 14.56 16.79 -9.96
C ILE A 46 14.30 18.13 -9.26
N GLU A 47 15.37 18.80 -8.85
CA GLU A 47 15.33 20.20 -8.44
C GLU A 47 16.05 21.03 -9.51
N ALA A 48 15.32 21.92 -10.15
CA ALA A 48 15.85 22.71 -11.25
C ALA A 48 15.30 24.14 -11.27
N THR A 49 16.07 25.05 -11.85
CA THR A 49 15.71 26.46 -12.03
C THR A 49 14.96 26.62 -13.34
N ALA A 50 13.85 27.36 -13.34
CA ALA A 50 13.14 27.73 -14.55
C ALA A 50 13.98 28.71 -15.38
N MET A 51 14.38 28.28 -16.58
CA MET A 51 15.27 29.07 -17.47
C MET A 51 14.48 29.87 -18.52
N SER A 52 13.22 29.52 -18.76
CA SER A 52 12.36 30.20 -19.72
C SER A 52 10.96 30.44 -19.16
N ASN A 53 10.18 31.24 -19.83
CA ASN A 53 8.72 31.22 -19.62
C ASN A 53 8.11 29.98 -20.28
N ILE A 54 6.91 29.60 -19.82
CA ILE A 54 6.15 28.52 -20.48
C ILE A 54 5.81 28.94 -21.91
N THR A 55 6.16 28.09 -22.85
CA THR A 55 5.69 28.17 -24.24
C THR A 55 4.45 27.30 -24.42
N VAL A 56 3.47 27.78 -25.16
CA VAL A 56 2.20 27.08 -25.41
C VAL A 56 2.08 26.85 -26.91
N ALA A 57 1.94 25.58 -27.32
CA ALA A 57 1.63 25.19 -28.68
C ALA A 57 0.26 24.49 -28.72
N VAL A 58 -0.64 24.94 -29.57
CA VAL A 58 -1.91 24.29 -29.86
C VAL A 58 -1.70 23.42 -31.10
N VAL A 59 -1.68 22.10 -30.91
CA VAL A 59 -1.36 21.14 -32.00
C VAL A 59 -2.62 20.74 -32.77
N ARG A 60 -3.74 20.57 -32.07
CA ARG A 60 -5.05 20.23 -32.66
C ARG A 60 -6.17 20.83 -31.82
N LYS A 61 -7.40 20.81 -32.32
CA LYS A 61 -8.61 21.14 -31.55
C LYS A 61 -8.62 20.23 -30.29
N ASN A 62 -8.58 20.81 -29.10
CA ASN A 62 -8.49 20.14 -27.80
C ASN A 62 -7.12 19.53 -27.41
N MET A 63 -6.02 19.86 -28.11
CA MET A 63 -4.69 19.39 -27.71
C MET A 63 -3.72 20.58 -27.62
N SER A 64 -3.38 20.97 -26.41
CA SER A 64 -2.37 21.98 -26.11
C SER A 64 -1.15 21.32 -25.45
N ILE A 65 0.03 21.75 -25.83
CA ILE A 65 1.30 21.33 -25.24
C ILE A 65 1.96 22.56 -24.62
N LEU A 66 2.29 22.44 -23.34
CA LEU A 66 3.05 23.46 -22.63
C LEU A 66 4.46 22.94 -22.41
N LYS A 67 5.46 23.78 -22.68
CA LYS A 67 6.86 23.45 -22.46
C LYS A 67 7.55 24.49 -21.61
N LEU A 68 8.35 24.04 -20.67
CA LEU A 68 9.22 24.84 -19.81
C LEU A 68 10.63 24.29 -19.89
N THR A 69 11.62 25.14 -20.14
CA THR A 69 13.02 24.78 -20.04
C THR A 69 13.50 24.99 -18.63
N VAL A 70 14.09 23.99 -18.03
CA VAL A 70 14.65 24.01 -16.68
C VAL A 70 16.09 23.54 -16.71
N GLY A 71 16.90 23.97 -15.75
CA GLY A 71 18.29 23.53 -15.64
C GLY A 71 18.78 23.51 -14.21
N ASP A 72 19.78 22.65 -13.99
CA ASP A 72 20.60 22.64 -12.80
C ASP A 72 22.09 22.83 -13.20
N GLU A 73 23.03 22.68 -12.26
CA GLU A 73 24.46 22.80 -12.55
C GLU A 73 25.02 21.70 -13.45
N THR A 74 24.25 20.65 -13.75
CA THR A 74 24.71 19.47 -14.50
C THR A 74 24.13 19.37 -15.90
N GLY A 75 23.00 20.06 -16.17
CA GLY A 75 22.36 19.99 -17.47
C GLY A 75 21.07 20.77 -17.59
N ILE A 76 20.41 20.55 -18.74
CA ILE A 76 19.14 21.19 -19.10
C ILE A 76 18.13 20.08 -19.42
N ALA A 77 16.90 20.27 -18.95
CA ALA A 77 15.76 19.41 -19.27
C ALA A 77 14.58 20.24 -19.76
N THR A 78 13.70 19.60 -20.52
CA THR A 78 12.41 20.14 -20.91
C THR A 78 11.32 19.52 -20.04
N ILE A 79 10.41 20.33 -19.57
CA ILE A 79 9.22 19.87 -18.87
C ILE A 79 8.02 20.05 -19.81
N THR A 80 7.26 18.98 -20.03
CA THR A 80 6.14 19.01 -20.99
C THR A 80 4.83 18.66 -20.28
N TRP A 81 3.82 19.51 -20.40
CA TRP A 81 2.44 19.22 -19.94
C TRP A 81 1.47 19.22 -21.12
N PHE A 82 0.49 18.31 -21.04
CA PHE A 82 -0.56 18.20 -22.04
C PHE A 82 -1.90 18.66 -21.46
N ASN A 83 -2.59 19.55 -22.19
CA ASN A 83 -3.92 20.08 -21.85
C ASN A 83 -4.04 20.75 -20.48
N GLN A 84 -2.95 21.35 -19.97
CA GLN A 84 -2.91 22.01 -18.66
C GLN A 84 -2.69 23.53 -18.78
N LEU A 85 -3.52 24.20 -19.56
CA LEU A 85 -3.39 25.66 -19.83
C LEU A 85 -3.41 26.53 -18.57
N TYR A 86 -3.96 26.05 -17.48
CA TYR A 86 -3.97 26.73 -16.18
C TYR A 86 -2.57 26.95 -15.60
N LEU A 87 -1.56 26.21 -16.07
CA LEU A 87 -0.16 26.38 -15.65
C LEU A 87 0.53 27.57 -16.32
N LYS A 88 -0.11 28.21 -17.29
CA LYS A 88 0.44 29.42 -17.90
C LYS A 88 0.61 30.49 -16.84
N GLY A 89 1.86 30.88 -16.56
CA GLY A 89 2.18 31.85 -15.50
C GLY A 89 2.45 31.24 -14.10
N ALA A 90 2.41 29.93 -13.94
CA ALA A 90 2.72 29.28 -12.66
C ALA A 90 4.22 29.32 -12.29
N PHE A 91 5.09 29.56 -13.27
CA PHE A 91 6.53 29.53 -13.09
C PHE A 91 7.15 30.91 -13.35
N LYS A 92 8.15 31.26 -12.55
CA LYS A 92 8.93 32.48 -12.73
C LYS A 92 10.37 32.13 -13.10
N VAL A 93 10.88 32.76 -14.14
CA VAL A 93 12.27 32.59 -14.59
C VAL A 93 13.22 32.94 -13.45
N GLY A 94 14.23 32.09 -13.22
CA GLY A 94 15.20 32.21 -12.14
C GLY A 94 14.77 31.61 -10.80
N GLU A 95 13.52 31.21 -10.62
CA GLU A 95 13.08 30.51 -9.42
C GLU A 95 13.30 28.99 -9.54
N LYS A 96 13.56 28.34 -8.39
CA LYS A 96 13.78 26.90 -8.28
C LYS A 96 12.50 26.17 -7.95
N TYR A 97 12.29 25.04 -8.64
CA TYR A 97 11.14 24.15 -8.46
C TYR A 97 11.62 22.69 -8.36
N LYS A 98 10.83 21.86 -7.70
CA LYS A 98 10.96 20.42 -7.72
C LYS A 98 9.90 19.85 -8.66
N PHE A 99 10.32 18.94 -9.54
CA PHE A 99 9.45 18.25 -10.49
C PHE A 99 9.55 16.76 -10.29
N TYR A 100 8.43 16.08 -10.11
CA TYR A 100 8.36 14.63 -10.07
C TYR A 100 7.59 14.13 -11.29
N GLY A 101 8.19 13.26 -12.07
CA GLY A 101 7.55 12.70 -13.25
C GLY A 101 8.44 11.70 -13.96
N LYS A 102 7.89 11.12 -15.03
CA LYS A 102 8.57 10.13 -15.85
C LYS A 102 9.54 10.79 -16.81
N VAL A 103 10.80 10.34 -16.76
CA VAL A 103 11.89 10.81 -17.60
C VAL A 103 11.84 10.13 -18.95
N SER A 104 11.97 10.93 -20.03
CA SER A 104 12.22 10.45 -21.38
C SER A 104 13.56 11.04 -21.83
N ASN A 105 14.50 10.20 -22.22
CA ASN A 105 15.75 10.62 -22.80
C ASN A 105 15.83 10.10 -24.23
N ALA A 106 15.49 10.95 -25.18
CA ALA A 106 15.51 10.63 -26.61
C ALA A 106 16.56 11.51 -27.30
N PHE A 107 17.53 10.88 -27.95
CA PHE A 107 18.60 11.57 -28.71
C PHE A 107 19.34 12.64 -27.90
N GLY A 108 19.60 12.37 -26.60
CA GLY A 108 20.29 13.29 -25.70
C GLY A 108 19.45 14.47 -25.22
N LYS A 109 18.14 14.49 -25.51
CA LYS A 109 17.20 15.46 -24.98
C LYS A 109 16.41 14.85 -23.86
N ILE A 110 16.54 15.43 -22.68
CA ILE A 110 15.82 15.03 -21.49
C ILE A 110 14.48 15.78 -21.44
N ASP A 111 13.38 15.03 -21.42
CA ASP A 111 12.03 15.54 -21.26
C ASP A 111 11.34 14.84 -20.08
N ILE A 112 10.60 15.59 -19.27
CA ILE A 112 9.79 15.06 -18.19
C ILE A 112 8.34 15.39 -18.48
N SER A 113 7.54 14.36 -18.68
CA SER A 113 6.17 14.49 -19.13
C SER A 113 5.16 14.56 -17.98
N ASN A 114 4.28 15.57 -18.01
CA ASN A 114 3.20 15.79 -17.02
C ASN A 114 3.64 15.71 -15.56
N PRO A 115 4.80 16.28 -15.17
CA PRO A 115 5.21 16.17 -13.78
C PRO A 115 4.27 16.93 -12.85
N VAL A 116 4.15 16.41 -11.62
CA VAL A 116 3.71 17.21 -10.48
C VAL A 116 4.89 18.06 -10.02
N PHE A 117 4.61 19.22 -9.44
CA PHE A 117 5.67 20.14 -9.02
C PHE A 117 5.32 20.87 -7.72
N ASP A 118 6.36 21.38 -7.07
CA ASP A 118 6.29 22.31 -5.96
C ASP A 118 7.36 23.38 -6.13
N LYS A 119 7.13 24.56 -5.55
CA LYS A 119 8.21 25.52 -5.34
C LYS A 119 9.12 25.00 -4.23
N VAL A 120 10.44 25.22 -4.35
CA VAL A 120 11.40 24.80 -3.32
C VAL A 120 10.99 25.40 -1.97
N GLY A 121 10.89 24.53 -0.94
CA GLY A 121 10.37 24.86 0.38
C GLY A 121 8.89 24.51 0.61
N GLU A 122 8.14 24.22 -0.45
CA GLU A 122 6.81 23.63 -0.36
C GLU A 122 6.91 22.11 -0.54
N ASN A 123 6.35 21.32 0.37
CA ASN A 123 6.37 19.85 0.32
C ASN A 123 4.95 19.29 0.13
N LYS A 124 4.19 19.85 -0.81
CA LYS A 124 2.81 19.41 -1.08
C LYS A 124 2.77 18.12 -1.89
N ASN A 125 3.58 18.06 -2.96
CA ASN A 125 3.59 16.96 -3.94
C ASN A 125 4.94 16.23 -4.00
N THR A 126 6.01 16.88 -3.54
CA THR A 126 7.39 16.37 -3.55
C THR A 126 7.99 16.45 -2.14
N GLY A 127 9.17 15.86 -1.93
CA GLY A 127 9.86 15.88 -0.64
C GLY A 127 9.24 14.99 0.42
N LYS A 128 8.37 14.06 0.04
CA LYS A 128 7.70 13.10 0.93
C LYS A 128 7.43 11.77 0.22
N ILE A 129 7.12 10.74 0.99
CA ILE A 129 6.60 9.49 0.46
C ILE A 129 5.11 9.69 0.17
N VAL A 130 4.69 9.36 -1.04
CA VAL A 130 3.32 9.59 -1.51
C VAL A 130 2.60 8.25 -1.70
N PRO A 131 1.46 8.04 -1.01
CA PRO A 131 0.69 6.81 -1.15
C PRO A 131 -0.02 6.75 -2.51
N ILE A 132 -0.05 5.56 -3.11
CA ILE A 132 -0.78 5.24 -4.34
C ILE A 132 -1.98 4.38 -3.97
N TYR A 133 -3.19 4.86 -4.30
CA TYR A 133 -4.44 4.15 -4.03
C TYR A 133 -4.98 3.48 -5.30
N PRO A 134 -5.74 2.39 -5.17
CA PRO A 134 -6.55 1.90 -6.26
C PRO A 134 -7.56 2.97 -6.71
N LEU A 135 -7.62 3.23 -8.00
CA LEU A 135 -8.48 4.28 -8.55
C LEU A 135 -9.60 3.69 -9.40
N THR A 136 -10.67 4.45 -9.55
CA THR A 136 -11.77 4.16 -10.48
C THR A 136 -12.02 5.37 -11.38
N TYR A 137 -12.87 5.20 -12.38
CA TYR A 137 -13.23 6.30 -13.29
C TYR A 137 -13.75 7.52 -12.52
N ASN A 138 -13.26 8.70 -12.88
CA ASN A 138 -13.55 10.00 -12.22
C ASN A 138 -13.06 10.16 -10.76
N LEU A 139 -12.20 9.29 -10.26
CA LEU A 139 -11.50 9.47 -8.99
C LEU A 139 -10.01 9.74 -9.26
N SER A 140 -9.53 10.93 -8.89
CA SER A 140 -8.10 11.24 -8.99
C SER A 140 -7.38 10.91 -7.69
N GLU A 141 -6.08 10.59 -7.80
CA GLU A 141 -5.21 10.36 -6.63
C GLU A 141 -5.22 11.52 -5.63
N TYR A 142 -5.22 12.74 -6.15
CA TYR A 142 -5.32 13.94 -5.31
C TYR A 142 -6.61 13.93 -4.49
N THR A 143 -7.74 13.58 -5.11
CA THR A 143 -9.04 13.58 -4.42
C THR A 143 -9.12 12.54 -3.31
N ILE A 144 -8.63 11.32 -3.56
CA ILE A 144 -8.66 10.27 -2.54
C ILE A 144 -7.69 10.58 -1.39
N ARG A 145 -6.45 11.03 -1.69
CA ARG A 145 -5.48 11.44 -0.67
C ARG A 145 -6.02 12.54 0.22
N GLN A 146 -6.60 13.59 -0.37
CA GLN A 146 -7.20 14.69 0.37
C GLN A 146 -8.36 14.24 1.26
N ALA A 147 -9.20 13.33 0.75
CA ALA A 147 -10.32 12.79 1.52
C ALA A 147 -9.83 11.99 2.74
N ILE A 148 -8.81 11.14 2.57
CA ILE A 148 -8.21 10.35 3.65
C ILE A 148 -7.50 11.25 4.67
N GLU A 149 -6.76 12.25 4.22
CA GLU A 149 -6.10 13.22 5.11
C GLU A 149 -7.13 13.96 5.97
N ASN A 150 -8.21 14.44 5.36
CA ASN A 150 -9.31 15.06 6.09
C ASN A 150 -9.98 14.09 7.06
N ALA A 151 -10.16 12.83 6.67
CA ALA A 151 -10.74 11.79 7.52
C ALA A 151 -9.88 11.52 8.75
N LEU A 152 -8.58 11.35 8.59
CA LEU A 152 -7.64 11.15 9.70
C LEU A 152 -7.60 12.36 10.65
N ASN A 153 -7.66 13.58 10.09
CA ASN A 153 -7.74 14.80 10.89
C ASN A 153 -9.06 14.89 11.68
N MET A 154 -10.18 14.41 11.12
CA MET A 154 -11.46 14.35 11.83
C MET A 154 -11.44 13.32 12.96
N VAL A 155 -10.82 12.18 12.74
CA VAL A 155 -10.63 11.15 13.78
C VAL A 155 -9.71 11.64 14.90
N ASN A 156 -8.72 12.47 14.57
CA ASN A 156 -7.85 13.19 15.52
C ASN A 156 -7.30 12.29 16.65
N ASN A 157 -6.66 11.18 16.30
CA ASN A 157 -6.08 10.20 17.21
C ASN A 157 -7.08 9.61 18.24
N LYS A 158 -8.34 9.49 17.87
CA LYS A 158 -9.42 8.93 18.74
C LYS A 158 -9.84 7.53 18.32
N LEU A 159 -9.05 6.82 17.51
CA LEU A 159 -9.28 5.42 17.26
C LEU A 159 -9.07 4.62 18.55
N VAL A 160 -10.02 3.74 18.82
CA VAL A 160 -9.97 2.88 20.01
C VAL A 160 -8.96 1.77 19.73
N GLU A 161 -8.01 1.56 20.66
CA GLU A 161 -7.07 0.46 20.56
C GLU A 161 -7.80 -0.89 20.79
N THR A 162 -7.64 -1.80 19.87
CA THR A 162 -8.30 -3.11 19.87
C THR A 162 -7.44 -4.19 20.47
N LEU A 163 -6.09 -4.04 20.40
CA LEU A 163 -5.16 -5.01 20.98
C LEU A 163 -4.89 -4.73 22.46
N PRO A 164 -4.85 -5.79 23.30
CA PRO A 164 -4.39 -5.66 24.68
C PRO A 164 -2.99 -5.09 24.77
N GLY A 165 -2.73 -4.21 25.76
CA GLY A 165 -1.46 -3.52 25.91
C GLY A 165 -0.24 -4.44 26.08
N TYR A 166 -0.42 -5.65 26.64
CA TYR A 166 0.67 -6.62 26.74
C TYR A 166 1.08 -7.16 25.35
N ILE A 167 0.13 -7.39 24.42
CA ILE A 167 0.41 -7.81 23.05
C ILE A 167 1.21 -6.72 22.33
N ILE A 168 0.77 -5.47 22.41
CA ILE A 168 1.48 -4.34 21.79
C ILE A 168 2.93 -4.29 22.27
N LYS A 169 3.15 -4.46 23.58
CA LYS A 169 4.48 -4.42 24.19
C LYS A 169 5.35 -5.59 23.78
N ASP A 170 4.82 -6.82 23.89
CA ASP A 170 5.59 -8.07 23.65
C ASP A 170 6.00 -8.21 22.18
N TYR A 171 5.13 -7.81 21.25
CA TYR A 171 5.40 -7.84 19.81
C TYR A 171 5.95 -6.52 19.27
N LYS A 172 6.18 -5.52 20.12
CA LYS A 172 6.73 -4.19 19.76
C LYS A 172 5.94 -3.53 18.61
N LEU A 173 4.63 -3.59 18.71
CA LEU A 173 3.71 -3.01 17.73
C LEU A 173 3.47 -1.53 18.01
N ASP A 174 3.19 -0.76 16.97
CA ASP A 174 2.69 0.61 17.10
C ASP A 174 1.25 0.62 17.61
N ASP A 175 0.84 1.71 18.27
CA ASP A 175 -0.57 1.95 18.55
C ASP A 175 -1.36 2.19 17.26
N ILE A 176 -2.70 1.94 17.33
CA ILE A 176 -3.56 2.01 16.14
C ILE A 176 -3.58 3.39 15.47
N ASN A 177 -3.50 4.48 16.23
CA ASN A 177 -3.54 5.83 15.68
C ASN A 177 -2.26 6.17 14.92
N THR A 178 -1.10 5.79 15.48
CA THR A 178 0.21 5.91 14.82
C THR A 178 0.24 5.03 13.57
N ALA A 179 -0.18 3.77 13.65
CA ALA A 179 -0.20 2.86 12.52
C ALA A 179 -1.10 3.38 11.37
N MET A 180 -2.31 3.86 11.68
CA MET A 180 -3.21 4.43 10.69
C MET A 180 -2.65 5.68 10.01
N LYS A 181 -1.95 6.53 10.74
CA LYS A 181 -1.30 7.71 10.17
C LYS A 181 -0.13 7.32 9.26
N GLN A 182 0.75 6.42 9.74
CA GLN A 182 1.97 6.04 9.03
C GLN A 182 1.70 5.12 7.83
N ILE A 183 0.62 4.36 7.80
CA ILE A 183 0.24 3.58 6.62
C ILE A 183 -0.26 4.48 5.48
N HIS A 184 -0.88 5.62 5.77
CA HIS A 184 -1.38 6.54 4.75
C HIS A 184 -0.36 7.62 4.38
N PHE A 185 0.36 8.17 5.35
CA PHE A 185 1.30 9.29 5.19
C PHE A 185 2.57 9.00 5.98
N PRO A 186 3.38 8.03 5.52
CA PRO A 186 4.59 7.63 6.23
C PRO A 186 5.64 8.75 6.24
N SER A 187 6.31 8.91 7.37
CA SER A 187 7.48 9.78 7.48
C SER A 187 8.68 9.20 6.74
N ASP A 188 8.83 7.87 6.80
CA ASP A 188 9.82 7.08 6.08
C ASP A 188 9.31 5.64 5.88
N PHE A 189 10.06 4.82 5.12
CA PHE A 189 9.67 3.43 4.86
C PHE A 189 9.79 2.52 6.08
N THR A 190 10.59 2.87 7.08
CA THR A 190 10.69 2.12 8.33
C THR A 190 9.40 2.23 9.11
N GLU A 191 8.88 3.45 9.27
CA GLU A 191 7.61 3.72 9.94
C GLU A 191 6.42 3.14 9.14
N CYS A 192 6.47 3.20 7.81
CA CYS A 192 5.50 2.54 6.95
C CYS A 192 5.43 1.02 7.19
N ASN A 193 6.59 0.37 7.30
CA ASN A 193 6.67 -1.07 7.55
C ASN A 193 6.20 -1.44 8.96
N LYS A 194 6.49 -0.64 10.00
CA LYS A 194 5.95 -0.86 11.35
C LYS A 194 4.43 -0.76 11.36
N ALA A 195 3.88 0.27 10.71
CA ALA A 195 2.45 0.45 10.57
C ALA A 195 1.80 -0.75 9.85
N ARG A 196 2.39 -1.20 8.75
CA ARG A 196 1.94 -2.40 8.03
C ARG A 196 1.96 -3.63 8.91
N ASN A 197 3.05 -3.86 9.64
CA ASN A 197 3.18 -5.00 10.55
C ASN A 197 2.10 -4.98 11.63
N ARG A 198 1.80 -3.81 12.20
CA ARG A 198 0.73 -3.66 13.21
C ARG A 198 -0.64 -4.06 12.64
N LEU A 199 -0.97 -3.58 11.44
CA LEU A 199 -2.28 -3.84 10.82
C LEU A 199 -2.42 -5.30 10.38
N VAL A 200 -1.38 -5.87 9.77
CA VAL A 200 -1.33 -7.30 9.36
C VAL A 200 -1.42 -8.21 10.58
N PHE A 201 -0.71 -7.88 11.68
CA PHE A 201 -0.80 -8.64 12.92
C PHE A 201 -2.24 -8.73 13.45
N GLU A 202 -2.94 -7.59 13.50
CA GLU A 202 -4.32 -7.55 13.97
C GLU A 202 -5.27 -8.36 13.07
N GLU A 203 -5.13 -8.22 11.74
CA GLU A 203 -5.94 -8.98 10.79
C GLU A 203 -5.75 -10.49 10.94
N LEU A 204 -4.48 -10.94 10.98
CA LEU A 204 -4.16 -12.35 11.16
C LEU A 204 -4.58 -12.89 12.53
N LEU A 205 -4.42 -12.10 13.60
CA LEU A 205 -4.88 -12.48 14.94
C LEU A 205 -6.38 -12.67 14.97
N THR A 206 -7.13 -11.73 14.40
CA THR A 206 -8.59 -11.79 14.32
C THR A 206 -9.05 -13.03 13.54
N MET A 207 -8.40 -13.32 12.41
CA MET A 207 -8.68 -14.52 11.62
C MET A 207 -8.38 -15.80 12.42
N GLN A 208 -7.25 -15.87 13.12
CA GLN A 208 -6.88 -17.03 13.95
C GLN A 208 -7.88 -17.24 15.10
N LEU A 209 -8.29 -16.17 15.77
CA LEU A 209 -9.30 -16.26 16.85
C LEU A 209 -10.64 -16.77 16.31
N ALA A 210 -11.06 -16.31 15.14
CA ALA A 210 -12.28 -16.80 14.49
C ALA A 210 -12.19 -18.31 14.16
N LEU A 211 -11.06 -18.75 13.60
CA LEU A 211 -10.82 -20.17 13.29
C LEU A 211 -10.79 -21.02 14.57
N MET A 212 -10.15 -20.54 15.63
CA MET A 212 -10.14 -21.23 16.93
C MET A 212 -11.54 -21.33 17.52
N GLN A 213 -12.37 -20.29 17.40
CA GLN A 213 -13.73 -20.30 17.86
C GLN A 213 -14.57 -21.33 17.10
N LEU A 214 -14.46 -21.37 15.77
CA LEU A 214 -15.12 -22.39 14.95
C LEU A 214 -14.68 -23.79 15.32
N LYS A 215 -13.37 -24.02 15.47
CA LYS A 215 -12.83 -25.31 15.91
C LYS A 215 -13.38 -25.73 17.27
N ASN A 216 -13.44 -24.82 18.24
CA ASN A 216 -13.96 -25.11 19.57
C ASN A 216 -15.47 -25.43 19.54
N GLN A 217 -16.26 -24.86 18.65
CA GLN A 217 -17.66 -25.22 18.46
C GLN A 217 -17.81 -26.65 17.94
N THR A 218 -16.96 -27.03 16.96
CA THR A 218 -16.96 -28.41 16.41
C THR A 218 -16.49 -29.43 17.43
N ILE A 219 -15.50 -29.12 18.28
CA ILE A 219 -14.99 -30.01 19.34
C ILE A 219 -16.05 -30.23 20.43
N GLY A 220 -17.01 -29.31 20.60
CA GLY A 220 -18.13 -29.43 21.54
C GLY A 220 -19.23 -30.40 21.08
N GLU A 221 -19.17 -30.88 19.82
CA GLU A 221 -20.08 -31.92 19.32
C GLU A 221 -19.55 -33.31 19.74
N GLU A 222 -20.48 -34.22 20.11
CA GLU A 222 -20.13 -35.59 20.39
C GLU A 222 -19.80 -36.35 19.10
N GLY A 223 -18.57 -36.83 19.01
CA GLY A 223 -18.10 -37.68 17.90
C GLY A 223 -18.55 -39.11 18.09
N ILE A 224 -18.49 -39.92 17.03
CA ILE A 224 -18.73 -41.36 17.08
C ILE A 224 -17.45 -42.05 17.56
N THR A 225 -17.51 -42.67 18.73
CA THR A 225 -16.41 -43.46 19.27
C THR A 225 -16.43 -44.86 18.65
N TYR A 226 -15.35 -45.27 18.05
CA TYR A 226 -15.23 -46.61 17.48
C TYR A 226 -14.58 -47.55 18.51
N SER A 227 -15.17 -48.77 18.68
CA SER A 227 -14.56 -49.81 19.47
C SER A 227 -13.49 -50.52 18.67
N LYS A 228 -12.39 -50.91 19.33
CA LYS A 228 -11.30 -51.70 18.70
C LYS A 228 -11.61 -53.20 18.70
N ASP A 229 -12.24 -53.68 17.64
CA ASP A 229 -12.41 -55.14 17.44
C ASP A 229 -11.15 -55.75 16.77
N VAL A 230 -10.35 -54.94 16.10
CA VAL A 230 -9.09 -55.35 15.42
C VAL A 230 -7.93 -54.50 15.91
N LYS A 231 -6.85 -55.12 16.36
CA LYS A 231 -5.64 -54.41 16.75
C LYS A 231 -4.93 -53.87 15.52
N MET A 232 -4.56 -52.60 15.51
CA MET A 232 -3.78 -51.97 14.44
C MET A 232 -2.48 -52.72 14.14
N SER A 233 -1.86 -53.31 15.15
CA SER A 233 -0.68 -54.18 14.98
C SER A 233 -0.91 -55.36 14.03
N ASP A 234 -2.11 -55.96 14.06
CA ASP A 234 -2.42 -57.13 13.22
C ASP A 234 -2.59 -56.70 11.75
N VAL A 235 -3.12 -55.50 11.51
CA VAL A 235 -3.21 -54.93 10.16
C VAL A 235 -1.81 -54.60 9.63
N ILE A 236 -0.95 -53.97 10.44
CA ILE A 236 0.42 -53.59 10.06
C ILE A 236 1.27 -54.82 9.74
N ASN A 237 1.16 -55.86 10.54
CA ASN A 237 1.93 -57.11 10.34
C ASN A 237 1.55 -57.88 9.07
N ASN A 238 0.36 -57.67 8.53
CA ASN A 238 -0.11 -58.30 7.29
C ASN A 238 0.24 -57.48 6.02
N LEU A 239 0.90 -56.30 6.16
CA LEU A 239 1.32 -55.52 5.02
C LEU A 239 2.54 -56.15 4.32
N PRO A 240 2.63 -56.13 2.97
CA PRO A 240 3.76 -56.67 2.22
C PRO A 240 5.03 -55.81 2.28
N PHE A 241 4.99 -54.71 3.04
CA PHE A 241 6.09 -53.74 3.22
C PHE A 241 6.11 -53.20 4.66
N LYS A 242 7.26 -52.67 5.07
CA LYS A 242 7.41 -52.03 6.38
C LYS A 242 7.03 -50.55 6.29
N LEU A 243 6.20 -50.10 7.22
CA LEU A 243 5.83 -48.68 7.32
C LEU A 243 7.03 -47.85 7.81
N THR A 244 7.11 -46.61 7.32
CA THR A 244 8.06 -45.61 7.81
C THR A 244 7.66 -45.12 9.21
N LYS A 245 8.63 -44.56 9.96
CA LYS A 245 8.35 -43.97 11.29
C LYS A 245 7.25 -42.89 11.25
N ALA A 246 7.20 -42.08 10.19
CA ALA A 246 6.17 -41.07 10.03
C ALA A 246 4.77 -41.68 9.82
N GLN A 247 4.67 -42.76 9.02
CA GLN A 247 3.40 -43.48 8.81
C GLN A 247 2.92 -44.15 10.09
N LEU A 248 3.82 -44.78 10.87
CA LEU A 248 3.46 -45.38 12.18
C LEU A 248 2.91 -44.32 13.13
N ARG A 249 3.55 -43.14 13.22
CA ARG A 249 3.08 -42.05 14.07
C ARG A 249 1.70 -41.55 13.66
N VAL A 250 1.46 -41.35 12.35
CA VAL A 250 0.15 -40.90 11.85
C VAL A 250 -0.94 -41.93 12.11
N LEU A 251 -0.64 -43.22 11.96
CA LEU A 251 -1.59 -44.29 12.30
C LEU A 251 -1.94 -44.31 13.79
N GLU A 252 -0.96 -44.10 14.68
CA GLU A 252 -1.20 -43.98 16.12
C GLU A 252 -2.06 -42.75 16.45
N GLU A 253 -1.81 -41.61 15.81
CA GLU A 253 -2.62 -40.42 15.96
C GLU A 253 -4.08 -40.65 15.51
N ILE A 254 -4.29 -41.29 14.34
CA ILE A 254 -5.63 -41.63 13.82
C ILE A 254 -6.33 -42.61 14.76
N ASP A 255 -5.62 -43.62 15.25
CA ASP A 255 -6.16 -44.66 16.14
C ASP A 255 -6.66 -44.06 17.48
N ASN A 256 -5.88 -43.13 18.05
CA ASN A 256 -6.27 -42.39 19.24
C ASN A 256 -7.46 -41.46 18.99
N ASP A 257 -7.51 -40.79 17.83
CA ASP A 257 -8.64 -39.90 17.45
C ASP A 257 -9.93 -40.68 17.26
N MET A 258 -9.85 -41.91 16.66
CA MET A 258 -11.03 -42.81 16.48
C MET A 258 -11.59 -43.30 17.81
N GLU A 259 -10.77 -43.48 18.86
CA GLU A 259 -11.23 -43.84 20.20
C GLU A 259 -11.78 -42.68 21.00
N SER A 260 -11.49 -41.47 20.58
CA SER A 260 -11.95 -40.29 21.29
C SER A 260 -13.44 -40.01 21.01
N ALA A 261 -14.17 -39.50 22.02
CA ALA A 261 -15.54 -39.04 21.83
C ALA A 261 -15.62 -37.64 21.14
N LYS A 262 -14.51 -37.18 20.57
CA LYS A 262 -14.45 -35.90 19.84
C LYS A 262 -14.50 -36.19 18.34
N PRO A 263 -15.14 -35.31 17.53
CA PRO A 263 -15.06 -35.40 16.07
C PRO A 263 -13.58 -35.34 15.63
N MET A 264 -13.17 -36.23 14.73
CA MET A 264 -11.86 -36.22 14.11
C MET A 264 -11.78 -34.96 13.18
N ASN A 265 -10.70 -34.19 13.29
CA ASN A 265 -10.41 -33.01 12.47
C ASN A 265 -9.28 -33.27 11.48
#